data_9fba513e7d32e68b15ac0c652e44b1bd
#
_entry.id   9fba513e7d32e68b15ac0c652e44b1bd
#
_cell.length_a   1.000
_cell.length_b   1.000
_cell.length_c   1.000
_cell.angle_alpha   90.00
_cell.angle_beta   90.00
_cell.angle_gamma   90.00
#
_symmetry.space_group_name_H-M   'P 1'
#
loop_
_entity.id
_entity.type
_entity.pdbx_description
1 polymer ?
#
loop_
_entity_poly.entity_id
_entity_poly.type
_entity_poly.pdbx_seq_one_letter_code
_entity_poly.pdbx_strand_id
1 'polypeptide(L)'
;MRRFFALLALVLVAAWSVRAQSPYESSADFAKYAMKLREQALLKVEPQVFVPTTSRASITRFPWKTGIVTTVFWIGEAAGGNNPVPNVKSSWDANWTSNYGGFDTPDAGSRKNYIPVSFVPRQNPFYVALPYNDVTHGQFKPEAALVIPWFKQAYTEPGRSVCKDRWLAIRKGNRTAYAQWEDCGPFRTDHFQYVFQNERPKPNLNRGAGLDVSPAVRDYLGLQPTDVTDWQFVEVRDVPPGPWRNYGDNNHFVIAKRLTEQRVVQEATDKKKKE
;
A
#
# COMPACT_ATOMS: atom_id res chain seq x y z
N MET A 1 7.10 -10.75 93.22
CA MET A 1 6.86 -10.98 91.81
C MET A 1 5.98 -9.86 91.15
N ARG A 2 6.37 -8.62 91.18
CA ARG A 2 5.56 -7.49 90.64
C ARG A 2 6.40 -6.31 90.12
N ARG A 3 7.57 -6.51 89.54
CA ARG A 3 8.40 -5.39 89.06
C ARG A 3 9.07 -5.64 87.69
N PHE A 4 8.62 -6.66 86.95
CA PHE A 4 9.22 -7.00 85.64
C PHE A 4 8.32 -6.65 84.41
N PHE A 5 7.08 -6.16 84.64
CA PHE A 5 6.17 -5.87 83.53
C PHE A 5 6.19 -4.43 83.07
N ALA A 6 6.84 -3.50 83.75
CA ALA A 6 6.85 -2.10 83.43
C ALA A 6 7.96 -1.68 82.44
N LEU A 7 8.93 -2.52 82.14
CA LEU A 7 10.06 -2.20 81.24
C LEU A 7 9.88 -2.70 79.82
N LEU A 8 8.91 -3.57 79.56
CA LEU A 8 8.67 -4.10 78.23
C LEU A 8 7.74 -3.24 77.36
N ALA A 9 6.98 -2.35 78.06
CA ALA A 9 6.04 -1.44 77.31
C ALA A 9 6.69 -0.19 76.76
N LEU A 10 7.91 0.16 77.23
CA LEU A 10 8.56 1.40 76.76
C LEU A 10 9.51 1.20 75.58
N VAL A 11 9.83 -0.06 75.27
CA VAL A 11 10.70 -0.35 74.08
C VAL A 11 9.92 -0.52 72.82
N LEU A 12 8.58 -0.70 72.88
CA LEU A 12 7.74 -0.87 71.68
C LEU A 12 7.21 0.42 71.06
N VAL A 13 7.42 1.59 71.68
CA VAL A 13 7.02 2.89 71.16
C VAL A 13 8.13 3.61 70.38
N ALA A 14 9.32 3.07 70.40
CA ALA A 14 10.45 3.60 69.58
C ALA A 14 10.66 2.84 68.26
N ALA A 15 9.63 2.11 67.76
CA ALA A 15 9.60 1.74 66.34
C ALA A 15 9.38 3.03 65.53
N TRP A 16 10.46 3.70 65.31
CA TRP A 16 10.55 4.84 64.44
C TRP A 16 9.94 4.48 63.09
N SER A 17 8.84 5.13 62.73
CA SER A 17 8.47 5.32 61.36
C SER A 17 9.63 6.04 60.66
N VAL A 18 10.56 5.27 60.11
CA VAL A 18 11.45 5.78 59.08
C VAL A 18 10.54 6.09 57.90
N ARG A 19 9.99 7.30 57.95
CA ARG A 19 9.42 7.88 56.76
C ARG A 19 10.57 7.96 55.79
N ALA A 20 10.55 7.11 54.76
CA ALA A 20 11.42 7.30 53.61
C ALA A 20 11.13 8.71 53.09
N GLN A 21 12.00 9.66 53.44
CA GLN A 21 11.94 10.99 52.89
C GLN A 21 12.15 10.83 51.38
N SER A 22 11.14 11.15 50.62
CA SER A 22 11.30 11.27 49.17
C SER A 22 12.43 12.27 48.92
N PRO A 23 13.40 11.97 48.06
CA PRO A 23 14.45 12.91 47.70
C PRO A 23 13.95 14.17 47.01
N TYR A 24 12.62 14.32 46.87
CA TYR A 24 11.95 15.43 46.22
C TYR A 24 11.18 16.25 47.23
N GLU A 25 11.41 17.55 47.26
CA GLU A 25 10.78 18.49 48.22
C GLU A 25 9.33 18.73 47.93
N SER A 26 8.90 18.51 46.68
CA SER A 26 7.50 18.69 46.26
C SER A 26 7.06 17.69 45.17
N SER A 27 5.75 17.53 45.01
CA SER A 27 5.18 16.74 43.93
C SER A 27 5.54 17.30 42.53
N ALA A 28 5.77 18.62 42.44
CA ALA A 28 6.21 19.28 41.23
C ALA A 28 7.66 18.91 40.85
N ASP A 29 8.54 18.76 41.83
CA ASP A 29 9.92 18.35 41.61
C ASP A 29 10.02 16.89 41.21
N PHE A 30 9.18 16.04 41.80
CA PHE A 30 9.03 14.65 41.37
C PHE A 30 8.52 14.56 39.91
N ALA A 31 7.53 15.37 39.54
CA ALA A 31 7.01 15.40 38.17
C ALA A 31 8.09 15.82 37.16
N LYS A 32 8.87 16.85 37.47
CA LYS A 32 10.01 17.30 36.64
C LYS A 32 11.08 16.19 36.49
N TYR A 33 11.39 15.50 37.59
CA TYR A 33 12.36 14.39 37.52
C TYR A 33 11.81 13.21 36.72
N ALA A 34 10.55 12.84 36.90
CA ALA A 34 9.91 11.79 36.14
C ALA A 34 9.87 12.11 34.62
N MET A 35 9.58 13.36 34.26
CA MET A 35 9.67 13.81 32.87
C MET A 35 11.09 13.72 32.30
N LYS A 36 12.11 14.13 33.07
CA LYS A 36 13.51 14.03 32.67
C LYS A 36 13.97 12.57 32.50
N LEU A 37 13.54 11.66 33.37
CA LEU A 37 13.82 10.23 33.23
C LEU A 37 13.14 9.65 32.01
N ARG A 38 11.89 10.05 31.74
CA ARG A 38 11.15 9.63 30.54
C ARG A 38 11.85 10.11 29.26
N GLU A 39 12.27 11.36 29.23
CA GLU A 39 13.01 11.94 28.12
C GLU A 39 14.35 11.22 27.90
N GLN A 40 15.11 10.94 28.97
CA GLN A 40 16.35 10.17 28.89
C GLN A 40 16.13 8.70 28.46
N ALA A 41 15.03 8.10 28.86
CA ALA A 41 14.65 6.75 28.42
C ALA A 41 14.29 6.75 26.94
N LEU A 42 13.51 7.73 26.48
CA LEU A 42 13.19 7.91 25.06
C LEU A 42 14.45 8.13 24.23
N LEU A 43 15.35 9.00 24.64
CA LEU A 43 16.64 9.24 23.98
C LEU A 43 17.55 7.99 23.93
N LYS A 44 17.41 7.06 24.87
CA LYS A 44 18.12 5.78 24.85
C LYS A 44 17.48 4.75 23.90
N VAL A 45 16.17 4.82 23.69
CA VAL A 45 15.43 3.89 22.84
C VAL A 45 15.38 4.40 21.38
N GLU A 46 15.23 5.72 21.17
CA GLU A 46 15.14 6.32 19.85
C GLU A 46 16.43 6.38 19.02
N PRO A 47 17.67 6.40 19.59
CA PRO A 47 18.87 6.41 18.74
C PRO A 47 19.07 5.16 17.91
N GLN A 48 18.30 4.10 18.17
CA GLN A 48 18.28 2.89 17.35
C GLN A 48 17.36 3.02 16.11
N VAL A 49 16.49 4.02 16.09
CA VAL A 49 15.73 4.37 14.91
C VAL A 49 16.59 5.31 14.08
N PHE A 50 17.32 4.75 13.12
CA PHE A 50 18.03 5.53 12.10
C PHE A 50 16.98 6.30 11.28
N VAL A 51 16.69 7.52 11.68
CA VAL A 51 15.94 8.46 10.86
C VAL A 51 16.96 9.02 9.86
N PRO A 52 16.93 8.63 8.60
CA PRO A 52 17.81 9.24 7.61
C PRO A 52 17.48 10.73 7.56
N THR A 53 18.41 11.56 7.98
CA THR A 53 18.30 13.04 8.03
C THR A 53 18.15 13.68 6.63
N THR A 54 18.06 12.87 5.57
CA THR A 54 17.86 13.32 4.19
C THR A 54 16.62 12.74 3.53
N SER A 55 15.82 11.95 4.22
CA SER A 55 14.48 11.67 3.78
C SER A 55 13.65 12.94 4.08
N ARG A 56 13.44 13.80 3.06
CA ARG A 56 12.17 14.52 3.00
C ARG A 56 11.13 13.44 3.30
N ALA A 57 10.53 13.51 4.49
CA ALA A 57 9.36 12.71 4.80
C ALA A 57 8.46 12.91 3.58
N SER A 58 8.27 11.88 2.81
CA SER A 58 7.29 11.88 1.74
C SER A 58 6.01 12.18 2.50
N ILE A 59 5.58 13.44 2.45
CA ILE A 59 4.23 13.78 2.87
C ILE A 59 3.43 12.88 1.97
N THR A 60 2.88 11.78 2.54
CA THR A 60 2.11 10.82 1.78
C THR A 60 0.97 11.63 1.18
N ARG A 61 1.13 12.00 -0.08
CA ARG A 61 0.20 12.86 -0.83
C ARG A 61 -1.20 12.25 -0.84
N PHE A 62 -1.27 10.95 -0.58
CA PHE A 62 -2.48 10.16 -0.59
C PHE A 62 -2.60 9.38 0.72
N PRO A 63 -3.72 9.55 1.46
CA PRO A 63 -3.95 8.83 2.71
C PRO A 63 -4.19 7.33 2.46
N TRP A 64 -3.84 6.51 3.44
CA TRP A 64 -4.20 5.10 3.47
C TRP A 64 -5.71 4.93 3.65
N LYS A 65 -6.29 4.08 2.83
CA LYS A 65 -7.64 3.53 3.02
C LYS A 65 -7.50 2.20 3.74
N THR A 66 -7.94 2.17 4.98
CA THR A 66 -7.69 1.02 5.88
C THR A 66 -8.90 0.11 5.99
N GLY A 67 -8.63 -1.18 6.26
CA GLY A 67 -9.68 -2.17 6.49
C GLY A 67 -10.60 -2.35 5.28
N ILE A 68 -10.04 -2.46 4.08
CA ILE A 68 -10.80 -2.62 2.84
C ILE A 68 -10.93 -4.11 2.52
N VAL A 69 -12.17 -4.58 2.37
CA VAL A 69 -12.43 -5.91 1.83
C VAL A 69 -11.88 -5.99 0.42
N THR A 70 -11.01 -6.98 0.19
CA THR A 70 -10.23 -7.13 -1.03
C THR A 70 -10.47 -8.53 -1.59
N THR A 71 -10.77 -8.61 -2.86
CA THR A 71 -11.01 -9.86 -3.60
C THR A 71 -9.94 -10.07 -4.65
N VAL A 72 -9.85 -11.31 -5.15
CA VAL A 72 -8.91 -11.68 -6.22
C VAL A 72 -9.68 -11.81 -7.52
N PHE A 73 -9.15 -11.19 -8.57
CA PHE A 73 -9.64 -11.32 -9.93
C PHE A 73 -8.45 -11.55 -10.88
N TRP A 74 -8.72 -12.01 -12.11
CA TRP A 74 -7.63 -12.26 -13.06
C TRP A 74 -8.03 -12.03 -14.51
N ILE A 75 -7.06 -11.66 -15.31
CA ILE A 75 -7.22 -11.52 -16.76
C ILE A 75 -7.61 -12.88 -17.36
N GLY A 76 -8.74 -12.92 -18.06
CA GLY A 76 -9.30 -14.14 -18.63
C GLY A 76 -10.27 -14.90 -17.72
N GLU A 77 -10.57 -14.36 -16.52
CA GLU A 77 -11.61 -14.94 -15.66
C GLU A 77 -12.96 -14.98 -16.38
N ALA A 78 -13.60 -16.15 -16.35
CA ALA A 78 -14.94 -16.33 -16.91
C ALA A 78 -16.01 -15.69 -16.01
N ALA A 79 -17.11 -15.24 -16.59
CA ALA A 79 -18.27 -14.84 -15.81
C ALA A 79 -18.83 -16.04 -15.04
N GLY A 80 -19.23 -15.83 -13.79
CA GLY A 80 -19.82 -16.87 -12.94
C GLY A 80 -19.80 -16.51 -11.46
N GLY A 81 -20.62 -17.19 -10.67
CA GLY A 81 -20.68 -16.96 -9.23
C GLY A 81 -20.88 -15.49 -8.87
N ASN A 82 -19.91 -14.93 -8.18
CA ASN A 82 -19.92 -13.53 -7.76
C ASN A 82 -19.24 -12.57 -8.75
N ASN A 83 -18.81 -13.06 -9.91
CA ASN A 83 -18.25 -12.24 -11.00
C ASN A 83 -19.21 -12.26 -12.21
N PRO A 84 -20.13 -11.30 -12.37
CA PRO A 84 -21.12 -11.31 -13.44
C PRO A 84 -20.56 -10.97 -14.83
N VAL A 85 -19.33 -10.43 -14.90
CA VAL A 85 -18.69 -9.97 -16.14
C VAL A 85 -17.37 -10.70 -16.37
N PRO A 86 -17.12 -11.28 -17.56
CA PRO A 86 -15.84 -11.92 -17.81
C PRO A 86 -14.72 -10.90 -17.96
N ASN A 87 -13.55 -11.17 -17.38
CA ASN A 87 -12.37 -10.28 -17.38
C ASN A 87 -11.46 -10.54 -18.59
N VAL A 88 -12.04 -10.76 -19.79
CA VAL A 88 -11.28 -10.87 -21.06
C VAL A 88 -10.88 -9.48 -21.60
N LYS A 89 -11.56 -8.44 -21.13
CA LYS A 89 -11.33 -7.03 -21.42
C LYS A 89 -11.24 -6.29 -20.10
N SER A 90 -10.51 -5.19 -20.07
CA SER A 90 -10.62 -4.23 -18.98
C SER A 90 -11.46 -3.03 -19.42
N SER A 91 -11.79 -2.16 -18.49
CA SER A 91 -12.50 -0.90 -18.76
C SER A 91 -11.73 0.02 -19.71
N TRP A 92 -10.43 -0.17 -19.88
CA TRP A 92 -9.53 0.65 -20.67
C TRP A 92 -8.73 -0.11 -21.74
N ASP A 93 -8.89 -1.44 -21.82
CA ASP A 93 -8.21 -2.28 -22.80
C ASP A 93 -9.17 -3.36 -23.34
N ALA A 94 -9.70 -3.10 -24.54
CA ALA A 94 -10.62 -4.02 -25.20
C ALA A 94 -9.97 -5.36 -25.61
N ASN A 95 -8.64 -5.43 -25.65
CA ASN A 95 -7.86 -6.61 -26.02
C ASN A 95 -7.00 -7.13 -24.86
N TRP A 96 -7.44 -6.92 -23.63
CA TRP A 96 -6.61 -7.10 -22.42
C TRP A 96 -5.93 -8.45 -22.35
N THR A 97 -6.66 -9.56 -22.53
CA THR A 97 -6.10 -10.91 -22.55
C THR A 97 -5.01 -11.08 -23.61
N SER A 98 -5.24 -10.58 -24.83
CA SER A 98 -4.24 -10.63 -25.92
C SER A 98 -3.04 -9.74 -25.63
N ASN A 99 -3.27 -8.56 -25.10
CA ASN A 99 -2.19 -7.61 -24.76
C ASN A 99 -1.36 -8.10 -23.57
N TYR A 100 -1.96 -8.80 -22.62
CA TYR A 100 -1.26 -9.46 -21.51
C TYR A 100 -0.42 -10.65 -21.99
N GLY A 101 -0.88 -11.38 -23.00
CA GLY A 101 -0.22 -12.55 -23.60
C GLY A 101 -0.90 -13.88 -23.30
N GLY A 102 -2.07 -13.86 -22.66
CA GLY A 102 -2.85 -15.04 -22.29
C GLY A 102 -3.69 -14.83 -21.04
N PHE A 103 -4.14 -15.89 -20.42
CA PHE A 103 -4.91 -15.86 -19.18
C PHE A 103 -3.99 -15.85 -17.96
N ASP A 104 -4.26 -14.96 -17.00
CA ASP A 104 -3.51 -14.88 -15.74
C ASP A 104 -4.14 -15.82 -14.70
N THR A 105 -3.95 -17.13 -14.89
CA THR A 105 -4.54 -18.16 -14.02
C THR A 105 -4.23 -17.92 -12.53
N PRO A 106 -5.23 -18.04 -11.63
CA PRO A 106 -5.01 -17.95 -10.18
C PRO A 106 -4.46 -19.25 -9.57
N ASP A 107 -4.39 -20.35 -10.33
CA ASP A 107 -3.92 -21.64 -9.82
C ASP A 107 -2.43 -21.58 -9.47
N ALA A 108 -2.10 -21.89 -8.21
CA ALA A 108 -0.73 -21.80 -7.69
C ALA A 108 0.25 -22.73 -8.41
N GLY A 109 -0.22 -23.92 -8.88
CA GLY A 109 0.60 -24.88 -9.64
C GLY A 109 0.96 -24.37 -11.03
N SER A 110 0.19 -23.45 -11.56
CA SER A 110 0.38 -22.85 -12.89
C SER A 110 1.12 -21.52 -12.84
N ARG A 111 1.70 -21.14 -11.68
CA ARG A 111 2.40 -19.88 -11.45
C ARG A 111 3.78 -20.08 -10.84
N LYS A 112 4.73 -19.25 -11.25
CA LYS A 112 6.09 -19.21 -10.68
C LYS A 112 6.60 -17.77 -10.72
N ASN A 113 7.23 -17.32 -9.62
CA ASN A 113 7.77 -15.96 -9.53
C ASN A 113 6.72 -14.88 -9.86
N TYR A 114 5.47 -15.09 -9.41
CA TYR A 114 4.32 -14.18 -9.59
C TYR A 114 3.77 -14.06 -11.01
N ILE A 115 4.19 -14.93 -11.93
CA ILE A 115 3.70 -14.94 -13.32
C ILE A 115 3.21 -16.34 -13.73
N PRO A 116 2.35 -16.47 -14.75
CA PRO A 116 2.04 -17.76 -15.36
C PRO A 116 3.28 -18.50 -15.84
N VAL A 117 3.33 -19.82 -15.68
CA VAL A 117 4.47 -20.63 -16.20
C VAL A 117 4.44 -20.80 -17.70
N SER A 118 3.29 -20.62 -18.34
CA SER A 118 3.06 -20.86 -19.78
C SER A 118 3.56 -19.75 -20.68
N PHE A 119 3.73 -18.51 -20.18
CA PHE A 119 4.21 -17.36 -20.93
C PHE A 119 4.77 -16.27 -20.02
N VAL A 120 5.57 -15.36 -20.61
CA VAL A 120 6.02 -14.14 -19.93
C VAL A 120 5.00 -13.03 -20.21
N PRO A 121 4.38 -12.42 -19.17
CA PRO A 121 3.40 -11.37 -19.36
C PRO A 121 3.97 -10.15 -20.08
N ARG A 122 3.23 -9.61 -21.07
CA ARG A 122 3.54 -8.37 -21.77
C ARG A 122 2.99 -7.13 -21.10
N GLN A 123 2.14 -7.30 -20.08
CA GLN A 123 1.72 -6.23 -19.18
C GLN A 123 2.12 -6.60 -17.75
N ASN A 124 2.09 -5.63 -16.83
CA ASN A 124 2.49 -5.84 -15.45
C ASN A 124 1.58 -6.87 -14.75
N PRO A 125 2.11 -7.99 -14.22
CA PRO A 125 1.29 -8.98 -13.51
C PRO A 125 0.78 -8.48 -12.15
N PHE A 126 1.35 -7.41 -11.61
CA PHE A 126 0.86 -6.73 -10.42
C PHE A 126 -0.14 -5.65 -10.83
N TYR A 127 -1.40 -6.01 -10.96
CA TYR A 127 -2.50 -5.12 -11.33
C TYR A 127 -3.65 -5.18 -10.33
N VAL A 128 -4.48 -4.13 -10.34
CA VAL A 128 -5.66 -4.00 -9.47
C VAL A 128 -6.83 -3.39 -10.23
N ALA A 129 -8.04 -3.54 -9.65
CA ALA A 129 -9.21 -2.78 -10.03
C ALA A 129 -9.75 -1.99 -8.83
N LEU A 130 -10.19 -0.75 -9.11
CA LEU A 130 -10.90 0.12 -8.16
C LEU A 130 -12.26 0.54 -8.75
N PRO A 131 -13.30 0.78 -7.93
CA PRO A 131 -14.67 0.97 -8.41
C PRO A 131 -14.93 2.38 -8.97
N TYR A 132 -14.07 2.84 -9.86
CA TYR A 132 -14.24 4.09 -10.58
C TYR A 132 -13.60 4.04 -11.97
N ASN A 133 -14.35 4.48 -12.97
CA ASN A 133 -13.86 4.75 -14.31
C ASN A 133 -14.00 6.24 -14.58
N ASP A 134 -12.94 6.90 -14.97
CA ASP A 134 -12.93 8.33 -15.30
C ASP A 134 -13.48 8.62 -16.72
N VAL A 135 -13.61 7.59 -17.56
CA VAL A 135 -14.05 7.70 -18.95
C VAL A 135 -15.34 6.92 -19.17
N THR A 136 -16.30 7.53 -19.89
CA THR A 136 -17.54 6.92 -20.34
C THR A 136 -17.81 7.34 -21.77
N HIS A 137 -18.11 6.38 -22.66
CA HIS A 137 -18.38 6.62 -24.08
C HIS A 137 -17.28 7.46 -24.77
N GLY A 138 -16.01 7.20 -24.45
CA GLY A 138 -14.87 7.90 -25.03
C GLY A 138 -14.69 9.34 -24.55
N GLN A 139 -15.34 9.74 -23.46
CA GLN A 139 -15.20 11.08 -22.87
C GLN A 139 -14.99 10.98 -21.36
N PHE A 140 -14.31 11.97 -20.79
CA PHE A 140 -14.19 12.06 -19.33
C PHE A 140 -15.55 12.33 -18.68
N LYS A 141 -15.77 11.71 -17.53
CA LYS A 141 -16.90 12.04 -16.68
C LYS A 141 -16.81 13.48 -16.18
N PRO A 142 -17.93 14.17 -15.98
CA PRO A 142 -17.92 15.58 -15.57
C PRO A 142 -17.14 15.88 -14.29
N GLU A 143 -17.17 14.95 -13.34
CA GLU A 143 -16.48 15.09 -12.07
C GLU A 143 -14.97 14.75 -12.13
N ALA A 144 -14.50 14.05 -13.17
CA ALA A 144 -13.13 13.52 -13.23
C ALA A 144 -12.06 14.58 -12.98
N ALA A 145 -12.17 15.73 -13.65
CA ALA A 145 -11.21 16.81 -13.51
C ALA A 145 -11.21 17.49 -12.12
N LEU A 146 -12.30 17.33 -11.37
CA LEU A 146 -12.48 17.92 -10.04
C LEU A 146 -12.00 16.98 -8.93
N VAL A 147 -12.16 15.65 -9.12
CA VAL A 147 -11.95 14.66 -8.04
C VAL A 147 -10.61 13.93 -8.15
N ILE A 148 -10.03 13.82 -9.36
CA ILE A 148 -8.76 13.12 -9.56
C ILE A 148 -7.59 14.08 -9.29
N PRO A 149 -6.78 13.85 -8.25
CA PRO A 149 -5.74 14.81 -7.83
C PRO A 149 -4.65 15.08 -8.86
N TRP A 150 -4.42 14.13 -9.76
CA TRP A 150 -3.38 14.22 -10.82
C TRP A 150 -3.96 14.49 -12.21
N PHE A 151 -5.26 14.78 -12.33
CA PHE A 151 -5.93 14.90 -13.63
C PHE A 151 -5.16 15.80 -14.59
N LYS A 152 -4.87 17.03 -14.17
CA LYS A 152 -4.18 18.03 -15.01
C LYS A 152 -2.80 17.60 -15.47
N GLN A 153 -2.05 16.86 -14.62
CA GLN A 153 -0.70 16.41 -14.95
C GLN A 153 -0.70 15.19 -15.87
N ALA A 154 -1.71 14.33 -15.74
CA ALA A 154 -1.81 13.09 -16.51
C ALA A 154 -2.64 13.21 -17.79
N TYR A 155 -3.39 14.30 -17.93
CA TYR A 155 -4.20 14.54 -19.13
C TYR A 155 -3.33 14.65 -20.38
N THR A 156 -3.64 13.85 -21.40
CA THR A 156 -2.97 13.86 -22.69
C THR A 156 -3.94 14.21 -23.83
N GLU A 157 -5.10 13.54 -23.86
CA GLU A 157 -6.10 13.67 -24.92
C GLU A 157 -7.50 13.30 -24.38
N PRO A 158 -8.58 13.76 -25.03
CA PRO A 158 -9.94 13.41 -24.64
C PRO A 158 -10.17 11.90 -24.65
N GLY A 159 -10.83 11.37 -23.61
CA GLY A 159 -11.24 9.97 -23.54
C GLY A 159 -10.13 8.96 -23.22
N ARG A 160 -8.89 9.40 -23.08
CA ARG A 160 -7.80 8.56 -22.59
C ARG A 160 -7.72 8.66 -21.07
N SER A 161 -8.00 7.56 -20.39
CA SER A 161 -8.02 7.51 -18.91
C SER A 161 -6.72 8.05 -18.29
N VAL A 162 -6.88 8.86 -17.24
CA VAL A 162 -5.77 9.31 -16.36
C VAL A 162 -5.65 8.45 -15.11
N CYS A 163 -6.55 7.47 -14.95
CA CYS A 163 -6.53 6.48 -13.87
C CYS A 163 -5.72 5.25 -14.22
N LYS A 164 -5.77 4.82 -15.49
CA LYS A 164 -5.00 3.68 -15.99
C LYS A 164 -3.51 3.85 -15.73
N ASP A 165 -2.81 2.75 -15.42
CA ASP A 165 -1.37 2.68 -15.09
C ASP A 165 -0.98 3.42 -13.79
N ARG A 166 -1.95 3.92 -12.98
CA ARG A 166 -1.66 4.56 -11.71
C ARG A 166 -1.22 3.54 -10.67
N TRP A 167 -0.18 3.85 -9.89
CA TRP A 167 0.37 2.94 -8.89
C TRP A 167 -0.33 3.04 -7.54
N LEU A 168 -0.54 1.88 -6.93
CA LEU A 168 -1.00 1.72 -5.55
C LEU A 168 0.03 0.96 -4.73
N ALA A 169 0.10 1.28 -3.44
CA ALA A 169 0.65 0.42 -2.41
C ALA A 169 -0.51 -0.32 -1.72
N ILE A 170 -0.40 -1.63 -1.58
CA ILE A 170 -1.39 -2.48 -0.90
C ILE A 170 -0.68 -3.21 0.24
N ARG A 171 -1.24 -3.12 1.45
CA ARG A 171 -0.60 -3.64 2.66
C ARG A 171 -1.47 -4.67 3.37
N LYS A 172 -0.83 -5.77 3.78
CA LYS A 172 -1.38 -6.73 4.74
C LYS A 172 -0.33 -7.06 5.79
N GLY A 173 -0.62 -6.78 7.07
CA GLY A 173 0.33 -6.94 8.15
C GLY A 173 1.62 -6.14 7.89
N ASN A 174 2.76 -6.81 7.89
CA ASN A 174 4.08 -6.22 7.64
C ASN A 174 4.53 -6.28 6.16
N ARG A 175 3.70 -6.78 5.25
CA ARG A 175 4.03 -6.89 3.82
C ARG A 175 3.30 -5.82 3.02
N THR A 176 3.99 -5.22 2.06
CA THR A 176 3.42 -4.24 1.12
C THR A 176 3.79 -4.63 -0.30
N ALA A 177 2.76 -4.79 -1.14
CA ALA A 177 2.89 -4.95 -2.58
C ALA A 177 2.63 -3.60 -3.28
N TYR A 178 3.12 -3.47 -4.51
CA TYR A 178 2.83 -2.33 -5.36
C TYR A 178 2.25 -2.84 -6.68
N ALA A 179 1.20 -2.19 -7.17
CA ALA A 179 0.49 -2.63 -8.37
C ALA A 179 -0.05 -1.44 -9.17
N GLN A 180 -0.31 -1.67 -10.46
CA GLN A 180 -0.89 -0.68 -11.36
C GLN A 180 -2.42 -0.83 -11.43
N TRP A 181 -3.12 0.28 -11.50
CA TRP A 181 -4.56 0.29 -11.69
C TRP A 181 -4.90 0.07 -13.16
N GLU A 182 -5.42 -1.12 -13.48
CA GLU A 182 -5.62 -1.57 -14.87
C GLU A 182 -7.08 -1.81 -15.23
N ASP A 183 -7.99 -1.87 -14.25
CA ASP A 183 -9.41 -2.09 -14.50
C ASP A 183 -10.30 -1.38 -13.48
N CYS A 184 -11.61 -1.34 -13.75
CA CYS A 184 -12.62 -0.76 -12.88
C CYS A 184 -13.50 -1.85 -12.26
N GLY A 185 -13.57 -1.86 -10.95
CA GLY A 185 -14.29 -2.84 -10.14
C GLY A 185 -13.82 -2.79 -8.68
N PRO A 186 -14.38 -3.61 -7.80
CA PRO A 186 -15.49 -4.56 -8.03
C PRO A 186 -16.86 -3.89 -8.22
N PHE A 187 -17.66 -4.46 -9.10
CA PHE A 187 -19.09 -4.18 -9.34
C PHE A 187 -19.49 -2.77 -9.78
N ARG A 188 -18.66 -1.76 -9.52
CA ARG A 188 -19.00 -0.35 -9.77
C ARG A 188 -17.90 0.35 -10.56
N THR A 189 -18.32 1.38 -11.29
CA THR A 189 -17.41 2.22 -12.07
C THR A 189 -17.65 3.71 -11.83
N ASP A 190 -18.38 4.05 -10.74
CA ASP A 190 -18.87 5.40 -10.47
C ASP A 190 -18.61 5.90 -9.04
N HIS A 191 -17.82 5.15 -8.23
CA HIS A 191 -17.68 5.44 -6.81
C HIS A 191 -16.44 6.30 -6.50
N PHE A 192 -16.35 7.51 -7.09
CA PHE A 192 -15.23 8.42 -6.85
C PHE A 192 -15.09 8.86 -5.39
N GLN A 193 -16.21 8.95 -4.65
CA GLN A 193 -16.21 9.35 -3.23
C GLN A 193 -15.40 8.37 -2.38
N TYR A 194 -15.46 7.08 -2.69
CA TYR A 194 -14.60 6.09 -2.05
C TYR A 194 -13.17 6.18 -2.57
N VAL A 195 -12.98 6.21 -3.88
CA VAL A 195 -11.64 6.11 -4.48
C VAL A 195 -10.78 7.34 -4.17
N PHE A 196 -11.34 8.56 -4.27
CA PHE A 196 -10.59 9.82 -4.11
C PHE A 196 -10.91 10.62 -2.84
N GLN A 197 -12.02 10.30 -2.17
CA GLN A 197 -12.46 10.98 -0.96
C GLN A 197 -12.47 10.02 0.24
N ASN A 198 -13.34 10.23 1.24
CA ASN A 198 -13.30 9.52 2.51
C ASN A 198 -14.47 8.53 2.72
N GLU A 199 -15.28 8.25 1.70
CA GLU A 199 -16.34 7.25 1.85
C GLU A 199 -15.78 5.83 1.96
N ARG A 200 -16.59 4.94 2.53
CA ARG A 200 -16.31 3.50 2.53
C ARG A 200 -16.86 2.87 1.23
N PRO A 201 -16.34 1.70 0.81
CA PRO A 201 -16.93 0.96 -0.29
C PRO A 201 -18.41 0.70 -0.06
N LYS A 202 -19.24 0.85 -1.10
CA LYS A 202 -20.66 0.53 -1.02
C LYS A 202 -20.88 -0.98 -0.91
N PRO A 203 -21.93 -1.43 -0.22
CA PRO A 203 -22.28 -2.84 -0.15
C PRO A 203 -22.39 -3.48 -1.54
N ASN A 204 -21.86 -4.70 -1.66
CA ASN A 204 -21.94 -5.52 -2.87
C ASN A 204 -21.90 -7.01 -2.51
N LEU A 205 -22.04 -7.90 -3.51
CA LEU A 205 -22.10 -9.36 -3.33
C LEU A 205 -20.84 -9.93 -2.67
N ASN A 206 -19.69 -9.27 -2.80
CA ASN A 206 -18.42 -9.66 -2.19
C ASN A 206 -18.16 -8.94 -0.87
N ARG A 207 -19.15 -8.90 0.03
CA ARG A 207 -19.05 -8.33 1.38
C ARG A 207 -18.65 -6.85 1.40
N GLY A 208 -19.02 -6.08 0.38
CA GLY A 208 -18.62 -4.69 0.25
C GLY A 208 -17.16 -4.53 -0.16
N ALA A 209 -16.62 -5.43 -0.98
CA ALA A 209 -15.28 -5.31 -1.51
C ALA A 209 -15.08 -3.97 -2.22
N GLY A 210 -13.94 -3.34 -1.96
CA GLY A 210 -13.56 -2.04 -2.52
C GLY A 210 -12.26 -2.09 -3.32
N LEU A 211 -11.61 -3.25 -3.38
CA LEU A 211 -10.39 -3.46 -4.13
C LEU A 211 -10.38 -4.88 -4.67
N ASP A 212 -10.08 -5.04 -5.96
CA ASP A 212 -9.73 -6.32 -6.55
C ASP A 212 -8.24 -6.33 -6.89
N VAL A 213 -7.56 -7.45 -6.62
CA VAL A 213 -6.13 -7.60 -6.84
C VAL A 213 -5.81 -8.80 -7.71
N SER A 214 -4.73 -8.71 -8.48
CA SER A 214 -4.23 -9.81 -9.32
C SER A 214 -3.73 -11.00 -8.50
N PRO A 215 -3.61 -12.20 -9.11
CA PRO A 215 -2.96 -13.35 -8.50
C PRO A 215 -1.54 -13.05 -8.03
N ALA A 216 -0.78 -12.22 -8.73
CA ALA A 216 0.57 -11.81 -8.31
C ALA A 216 0.57 -11.03 -6.98
N VAL A 217 -0.36 -10.11 -6.80
CA VAL A 217 -0.52 -9.35 -5.54
C VAL A 217 -0.97 -10.29 -4.43
N ARG A 218 -1.97 -11.16 -4.68
CA ARG A 218 -2.42 -12.19 -3.74
C ARG A 218 -1.26 -13.04 -3.26
N ASP A 219 -0.49 -13.60 -4.18
CA ASP A 219 0.62 -14.51 -3.90
C ASP A 219 1.71 -13.81 -3.09
N TYR A 220 2.04 -12.56 -3.44
CA TYR A 220 3.05 -11.78 -2.72
C TYR A 220 2.60 -11.45 -1.29
N LEU A 221 1.36 -11.03 -1.08
CA LEU A 221 0.84 -10.68 0.24
C LEU A 221 0.37 -11.87 1.06
N GLY A 222 0.15 -13.05 0.43
CA GLY A 222 -0.40 -14.24 1.07
C GLY A 222 -1.89 -14.08 1.39
N LEU A 223 -2.67 -13.49 0.46
CA LEU A 223 -4.09 -13.24 0.68
C LEU A 223 -4.94 -14.50 0.46
N GLN A 224 -6.02 -14.60 1.22
CA GLN A 224 -7.13 -15.48 0.92
C GLN A 224 -7.95 -14.93 -0.27
N PRO A 225 -8.84 -15.74 -0.91
CA PRO A 225 -9.69 -15.28 -2.02
C PRO A 225 -10.52 -14.03 -1.70
N THR A 226 -10.93 -13.87 -0.44
CA THR A 226 -11.47 -12.64 0.13
C THR A 226 -10.73 -12.35 1.42
N ASP A 227 -10.15 -11.19 1.53
CA ASP A 227 -9.31 -10.78 2.65
C ASP A 227 -9.53 -9.29 2.99
N VAL A 228 -8.80 -8.77 3.95
CA VAL A 228 -8.83 -7.35 4.32
C VAL A 228 -7.42 -6.78 4.17
N THR A 229 -7.32 -5.70 3.42
CA THR A 229 -6.05 -4.98 3.19
C THR A 229 -6.22 -3.48 3.43
N ASP A 230 -5.10 -2.78 3.50
CA ASP A 230 -5.05 -1.33 3.37
C ASP A 230 -4.44 -0.97 2.03
N TRP A 231 -4.85 0.14 1.44
CA TRP A 231 -4.23 0.63 0.21
C TRP A 231 -4.14 2.16 0.15
N GLN A 232 -3.21 2.66 -0.64
CA GLN A 232 -3.07 4.09 -0.98
C GLN A 232 -2.53 4.24 -2.40
N PHE A 233 -2.79 5.38 -3.03
CA PHE A 233 -2.05 5.76 -4.24
C PHE A 233 -0.61 6.12 -3.90
N VAL A 234 0.30 5.87 -4.84
CA VAL A 234 1.71 6.27 -4.73
C VAL A 234 2.20 6.86 -6.05
N GLU A 235 3.19 7.73 -5.98
CA GLU A 235 3.90 8.19 -7.18
C GLU A 235 4.88 7.12 -7.67
N VAL A 236 5.15 7.07 -8.97
CA VAL A 236 6.09 6.10 -9.56
C VAL A 236 7.45 6.12 -8.86
N ARG A 237 7.96 7.31 -8.52
CA ARG A 237 9.24 7.48 -7.82
C ARG A 237 9.28 6.88 -6.41
N ASP A 238 8.11 6.74 -5.78
CA ASP A 238 7.98 6.22 -4.41
C ASP A 238 7.73 4.70 -4.38
N VAL A 239 7.60 4.06 -5.56
CA VAL A 239 7.51 2.60 -5.67
C VAL A 239 8.90 2.00 -5.44
N PRO A 240 9.14 1.20 -4.39
CA PRO A 240 10.46 0.61 -4.11
C PRO A 240 10.79 -0.54 -5.07
N PRO A 241 12.06 -0.99 -5.15
CA PRO A 241 12.41 -2.23 -5.85
C PRO A 241 11.59 -3.41 -5.36
N GLY A 242 11.19 -4.28 -6.31
CA GLY A 242 10.38 -5.45 -6.02
C GLY A 242 9.93 -6.17 -7.30
N PRO A 243 9.23 -7.31 -7.17
CA PRO A 243 8.82 -8.11 -8.33
C PRO A 243 7.87 -7.36 -9.29
N TRP A 244 7.15 -6.36 -8.81
CA TRP A 244 6.25 -5.50 -9.59
C TRP A 244 6.97 -4.59 -10.61
N ARG A 245 8.32 -4.52 -10.59
CA ARG A 245 9.11 -3.74 -11.55
C ARG A 245 9.65 -4.57 -12.74
N ASN A 246 9.39 -5.88 -12.76
CA ASN A 246 10.15 -6.79 -13.62
C ASN A 246 9.53 -7.03 -15.00
N TYR A 247 8.21 -6.91 -15.15
CA TYR A 247 7.50 -7.29 -16.36
C TYR A 247 6.52 -6.20 -16.82
N GLY A 248 6.19 -6.23 -18.09
CA GLY A 248 5.14 -5.44 -18.70
C GLY A 248 5.62 -4.27 -19.55
N ASP A 249 5.09 -4.19 -20.77
CA ASP A 249 5.36 -3.07 -21.70
C ASP A 249 4.65 -1.77 -21.26
N ASN A 250 3.64 -1.88 -20.36
CA ASN A 250 2.99 -0.77 -19.66
C ASN A 250 3.68 -0.37 -18.34
N ASN A 251 4.76 -1.07 -17.96
CA ASN A 251 5.43 -0.85 -16.69
C ASN A 251 6.47 0.27 -16.80
N HIS A 252 6.29 1.34 -16.06
CA HIS A 252 7.19 2.50 -16.04
C HIS A 252 8.69 2.13 -15.86
N PHE A 253 8.98 1.13 -15.04
CA PHE A 253 10.35 0.70 -14.75
C PHE A 253 10.96 -0.09 -15.90
N VAL A 254 10.16 -0.95 -16.54
CA VAL A 254 10.60 -1.71 -17.73
C VAL A 254 10.82 -0.78 -18.91
N ILE A 255 9.91 0.19 -19.12
CA ILE A 255 10.05 1.23 -20.16
C ILE A 255 11.32 2.05 -19.91
N ALA A 256 11.55 2.54 -18.70
CA ALA A 256 12.71 3.34 -18.35
C ALA A 256 14.03 2.56 -18.56
N LYS A 257 14.06 1.28 -18.19
CA LYS A 257 15.22 0.40 -18.40
C LYS A 257 15.51 0.25 -19.89
N ARG A 258 14.50 -0.07 -20.71
CA ARG A 258 14.68 -0.22 -22.18
C ARG A 258 15.20 1.06 -22.85
N LEU A 259 14.65 2.22 -22.44
CA LEU A 259 15.11 3.51 -22.97
C LEU A 259 16.59 3.77 -22.61
N THR A 260 17.00 3.40 -21.41
CA THR A 260 18.40 3.52 -20.99
C THR A 260 19.31 2.61 -21.80
N GLU A 261 18.92 1.35 -22.00
CA GLU A 261 19.66 0.38 -22.82
C GLU A 261 19.78 0.84 -24.27
N GLN A 262 18.72 1.38 -24.87
CA GLN A 262 18.74 1.92 -26.24
C GLN A 262 19.72 3.11 -26.37
N ARG A 263 19.76 4.03 -25.39
CA ARG A 263 20.71 5.15 -25.37
C ARG A 263 22.16 4.67 -25.35
N VAL A 264 22.48 3.70 -24.49
CA VAL A 264 23.84 3.13 -24.40
C VAL A 264 24.27 2.52 -25.72
N VAL A 265 23.39 1.75 -26.38
CA VAL A 265 23.67 1.15 -27.69
C VAL A 265 23.88 2.23 -28.76
N GLN A 266 23.04 3.27 -28.77
CA GLN A 266 23.17 4.37 -29.72
C GLN A 266 24.51 5.12 -29.55
N GLU A 267 24.87 5.47 -28.31
CA GLU A 267 26.14 6.14 -28.01
C GLU A 267 27.35 5.32 -28.43
N ALA A 268 27.33 3.98 -28.20
CA ALA A 268 28.38 3.09 -28.63
C ALA A 268 28.52 3.01 -30.17
N THR A 269 27.37 3.04 -30.87
CA THR A 269 27.31 3.03 -32.33
C THR A 269 27.87 4.34 -32.92
N ASP A 270 27.50 5.48 -32.31
CA ASP A 270 27.92 6.80 -32.77
C ASP A 270 29.45 7.04 -32.54
N LYS A 271 30.01 6.47 -31.47
CA LYS A 271 31.47 6.47 -31.25
C LYS A 271 32.18 5.71 -32.34
N LYS A 272 31.73 4.50 -32.68
CA LYS A 272 32.36 3.66 -33.75
C LYS A 272 32.30 4.30 -35.15
N LYS A 273 31.36 5.20 -35.41
CA LYS A 273 31.25 5.92 -36.70
C LYS A 273 32.19 7.11 -36.80
N LYS A 274 32.72 7.58 -35.66
CA LYS A 274 33.64 8.74 -35.59
C LYS A 274 35.12 8.35 -35.58
N GLU A 275 35.41 7.07 -35.34
CA GLU A 275 36.70 6.44 -35.48
C GLU A 275 36.88 5.90 -36.90
#